data_7ddd5019ff70ea0a288fe84d9f3a0b4d
#
_entry.id   7ddd5019ff70ea0a288fe84d9f3a0b4d
#
_cell.length_a   1.000
_cell.length_b   1.000
_cell.length_c   1.000
_cell.angle_alpha   90.00
_cell.angle_beta   90.00
_cell.angle_gamma   90.00
#
_symmetry.space_group_name_H-M   'P 1'
#
loop_
_entity.id
_entity.type
_entity.pdbx_description
1 polymer ?
#
loop_
_entity_poly.entity_id
_entity_poly.type
_entity_poly.pdbx_seq_one_letter_code
_entity_poly.pdbx_strand_id
1 'polypeptide(L)'
;QRQMCIRDSLTPAEEKMEMAVAYLDESLAHIRAGKANPKILDGIRVEYYGSAVPLSNVANIAVPDARTITITPWEKPMFREIEKAIINSELGITPENNGEVIRLSIPPLTEERRKSLVKQSKAEAEQAKVSVRNARRDAIDGLKKAVKQGMAEDVEKDAEGMVQKLHDKYLKKIDELFAAKEKELSLIHISEPTR
;
A
#
# COMPACT_ATOMS: atom_id res chain seq x y z
N GLN A 1 14.42 34.43 -13.83
CA GLN A 1 14.09 34.63 -12.39
C GLN A 1 12.63 34.27 -12.04
N ARG A 2 11.63 34.71 -12.84
CA ARG A 2 10.19 34.40 -12.58
C ARG A 2 9.86 32.88 -12.48
N GLN A 3 10.34 32.08 -13.42
CA GLN A 3 10.12 30.64 -13.45
C GLN A 3 10.82 29.88 -12.29
N MET A 4 11.91 30.41 -11.77
CA MET A 4 12.67 29.81 -10.69
C MET A 4 11.93 29.94 -9.35
N CYS A 5 11.40 31.15 -9.05
CA CYS A 5 10.59 31.37 -7.83
C CYS A 5 9.30 30.54 -7.78
N ILE A 6 8.62 30.35 -8.93
CA ILE A 6 7.43 29.49 -9.03
C ILE A 6 7.81 28.04 -8.77
N ARG A 7 8.88 27.53 -9.36
CA ARG A 7 9.37 26.17 -9.15
C ARG A 7 9.73 25.89 -7.69
N ASP A 8 10.44 26.82 -7.04
CA ASP A 8 10.86 26.66 -5.64
C ASP A 8 9.67 26.54 -4.67
N SER A 9 8.51 27.11 -5.02
CA SER A 9 7.29 27.02 -4.22
C SER A 9 6.42 25.81 -4.60
N LEU A 10 6.45 25.37 -5.87
CA LEU A 10 5.66 24.23 -6.36
C LEU A 10 6.30 22.88 -6.05
N THR A 11 7.64 22.77 -6.15
CA THR A 11 8.36 21.51 -5.94
C THR A 11 8.08 20.89 -4.56
N PRO A 12 8.19 21.61 -3.42
CA PRO A 12 7.90 21.02 -2.12
C PRO A 12 6.42 20.69 -1.92
N ALA A 13 5.51 21.37 -2.61
CA ALA A 13 4.08 21.03 -2.55
C ALA A 13 3.79 19.75 -3.36
N GLU A 14 4.39 19.61 -4.53
CA GLU A 14 4.27 18.42 -5.37
C GLU A 14 4.86 17.19 -4.67
N GLU A 15 6.05 17.31 -4.08
CA GLU A 15 6.68 16.25 -3.30
C GLU A 15 5.80 15.79 -2.13
N LYS A 16 5.23 16.73 -1.35
CA LYS A 16 4.31 16.39 -0.25
C LYS A 16 3.04 15.68 -0.74
N MET A 17 2.48 16.11 -1.87
CA MET A 17 1.30 15.47 -2.46
C MET A 17 1.65 14.08 -3.00
N GLU A 18 2.81 13.91 -3.62
CA GLU A 18 3.29 12.62 -4.11
C GLU A 18 3.56 11.64 -2.96
N MET A 19 4.21 12.10 -1.89
CA MET A 19 4.41 11.31 -0.67
C MET A 19 3.09 10.87 -0.04
N ALA A 20 2.07 11.73 -0.03
CA ALA A 20 0.75 11.38 0.50
C ALA A 20 0.08 10.28 -0.34
N VAL A 21 0.22 10.31 -1.67
CA VAL A 21 -0.29 9.26 -2.56
C VAL A 21 0.51 7.98 -2.42
N ALA A 22 1.84 8.04 -2.34
CA ALA A 22 2.69 6.87 -2.12
C ALA A 22 2.37 6.17 -0.79
N TYR A 23 2.19 6.94 0.28
CA TYR A 23 1.77 6.41 1.58
C TYR A 23 0.41 5.72 1.51
N LEU A 24 -0.56 6.32 0.79
CA LEU A 24 -1.87 5.70 0.56
C LEU A 24 -1.74 4.38 -0.19
N ASP A 25 -0.94 4.34 -1.26
CA ASP A 25 -0.74 3.11 -2.05
C ASP A 25 -0.13 1.99 -1.19
N GLU A 26 0.83 2.32 -0.35
CA GLU A 26 1.42 1.39 0.62
C GLU A 26 0.40 0.94 1.67
N SER A 27 -0.37 1.86 2.25
CA SER A 27 -1.43 1.54 3.22
C SER A 27 -2.51 0.65 2.61
N LEU A 28 -2.94 0.93 1.37
CA LEU A 28 -3.88 0.10 0.64
C LEU A 28 -3.30 -1.27 0.28
N ALA A 29 -2.00 -1.39 0.03
CA ALA A 29 -1.33 -2.67 -0.18
C ALA A 29 -1.33 -3.54 1.08
N HIS A 30 -1.28 -2.94 2.26
CA HIS A 30 -1.42 -3.63 3.54
C HIS A 30 -2.86 -4.08 3.83
N ILE A 31 -3.87 -3.38 3.30
CA ILE A 31 -5.29 -3.78 3.41
C ILE A 31 -5.55 -4.92 2.43
N ARG A 32 -5.56 -6.15 2.93
CA ARG A 32 -5.58 -7.37 2.10
C ARG A 32 -6.97 -7.89 1.87
N ALA A 33 -7.30 -8.11 0.60
CA ALA A 33 -8.59 -8.64 0.15
C ALA A 33 -8.73 -10.17 0.26
N GLY A 34 -7.92 -10.84 1.09
CA GLY A 34 -7.94 -12.30 1.21
C GLY A 34 -7.31 -13.03 0.00
N LYS A 35 -6.62 -12.31 -0.88
CA LYS A 35 -5.80 -12.93 -1.94
C LYS A 35 -4.42 -13.31 -1.40
N ALA A 36 -3.95 -14.47 -1.83
CA ALA A 36 -2.60 -14.93 -1.56
C ALA A 36 -1.59 -13.96 -2.19
N ASN A 37 -0.75 -13.34 -1.38
CA ASN A 37 0.33 -12.46 -1.84
C ASN A 37 1.64 -12.92 -1.19
N PRO A 38 2.70 -13.20 -1.98
CA PRO A 38 4.01 -13.61 -1.44
C PRO A 38 4.58 -12.60 -0.43
N LYS A 39 4.31 -11.31 -0.62
CA LYS A 39 4.74 -10.23 0.31
C LYS A 39 4.25 -10.40 1.76
N ILE A 40 3.26 -11.29 1.99
CA ILE A 40 2.82 -11.64 3.35
C ILE A 40 3.95 -12.29 4.14
N LEU A 41 4.81 -12.98 3.46
CA LEU A 41 5.89 -13.78 4.02
C LEU A 41 7.21 -13.01 4.16
N ASP A 42 7.32 -11.81 3.57
CA ASP A 42 8.57 -11.01 3.60
C ASP A 42 8.97 -10.58 5.02
N GLY A 43 7.98 -10.48 5.94
CA GLY A 43 8.23 -10.18 7.35
C GLY A 43 8.66 -11.38 8.20
N ILE A 44 8.58 -12.61 7.66
CA ILE A 44 8.88 -13.83 8.41
C ILE A 44 10.37 -14.11 8.32
N ARG A 45 11.00 -14.21 9.50
CA ARG A 45 12.38 -14.65 9.64
C ARG A 45 12.42 -16.07 10.15
N VAL A 46 13.22 -16.90 9.50
CA VAL A 46 13.44 -18.30 9.84
C VAL A 46 14.83 -18.48 10.41
N GLU A 47 14.97 -19.30 11.39
CA GLU A 47 16.28 -19.63 11.98
C GLU A 47 17.00 -20.61 11.06
N TYR A 48 18.08 -20.14 10.44
CA TYR A 48 18.93 -20.93 9.54
C TYR A 48 20.34 -20.97 10.13
N TYR A 49 20.75 -22.14 10.65
CA TYR A 49 22.06 -22.36 11.29
C TYR A 49 22.45 -21.29 12.32
N GLY A 50 21.48 -20.89 13.17
CA GLY A 50 21.70 -19.87 14.22
C GLY A 50 21.64 -18.42 13.76
N SER A 51 21.24 -18.17 12.50
CA SER A 51 21.04 -16.83 11.95
C SER A 51 19.60 -16.65 11.50
N ALA A 52 18.97 -15.51 11.85
CA ALA A 52 17.61 -15.17 11.41
C ALA A 52 17.66 -14.64 9.98
N VAL A 53 17.21 -15.45 9.01
CA VAL A 53 17.22 -15.16 7.57
C VAL A 53 15.79 -14.98 7.06
N PRO A 54 15.52 -14.08 6.09
CA PRO A 54 14.20 -13.97 5.46
C PRO A 54 13.78 -15.29 4.80
N LEU A 55 12.49 -15.63 4.87
CA LEU A 55 11.94 -16.88 4.32
C LEU A 55 12.23 -17.05 2.82
N SER A 56 12.26 -15.95 2.06
CA SER A 56 12.58 -15.95 0.63
C SER A 56 13.99 -16.45 0.29
N ASN A 57 14.91 -16.45 1.26
CA ASN A 57 16.28 -16.92 1.06
C ASN A 57 16.48 -18.42 1.34
N VAL A 58 15.51 -19.08 1.96
CA VAL A 58 15.59 -20.52 2.34
C VAL A 58 14.53 -21.37 1.66
N ALA A 59 13.56 -20.75 0.99
CA ALA A 59 12.47 -21.45 0.31
C ALA A 59 12.01 -20.71 -0.94
N ASN A 60 11.51 -21.46 -1.92
CA ASN A 60 10.81 -20.90 -3.07
C ASN A 60 9.34 -20.69 -2.71
N ILE A 61 8.83 -19.48 -2.95
CA ILE A 61 7.45 -19.10 -2.66
C ILE A 61 6.70 -18.98 -3.99
N ALA A 62 5.65 -19.78 -4.15
CA ALA A 62 4.78 -19.75 -5.31
C ALA A 62 3.31 -19.55 -4.88
N VAL A 63 2.51 -18.93 -5.73
CA VAL A 63 1.08 -18.72 -5.53
C VAL A 63 0.33 -19.42 -6.66
N PRO A 64 0.06 -20.73 -6.55
CA PRO A 64 -0.65 -21.47 -7.58
C PRO A 64 -2.10 -21.01 -7.74
N ASP A 65 -2.73 -20.59 -6.65
CA ASP A 65 -4.13 -20.16 -6.61
C ASP A 65 -4.28 -18.83 -5.87
N ALA A 66 -5.39 -18.16 -6.12
CA ALA A 66 -5.71 -16.87 -5.48
C ALA A 66 -5.75 -16.91 -3.94
N ARG A 67 -5.84 -18.09 -3.33
CA ARG A 67 -5.99 -18.30 -1.88
C ARG A 67 -4.94 -19.22 -1.26
N THR A 68 -4.03 -19.77 -2.08
CA THR A 68 -3.04 -20.73 -1.61
C THR A 68 -1.65 -20.22 -1.89
N ILE A 69 -0.80 -20.21 -0.87
CA ILE A 69 0.63 -19.98 -1.02
C ILE A 69 1.33 -21.29 -0.78
N THR A 70 2.19 -21.70 -1.69
CA THR A 70 3.06 -22.86 -1.54
C THR A 70 4.47 -22.40 -1.26
N ILE A 71 5.07 -22.98 -0.23
CA ILE A 71 6.45 -22.74 0.17
C ILE A 71 7.19 -24.06 -0.01
N THR A 72 8.19 -24.05 -0.88
CA THR A 72 9.05 -25.21 -1.15
C THR A 72 10.43 -24.93 -0.58
N PRO A 73 10.77 -25.46 0.61
CA PRO A 73 12.10 -25.31 1.19
C PRO A 73 13.17 -25.99 0.33
N TRP A 74 14.34 -25.43 0.28
CA TRP A 74 15.47 -26.04 -0.43
C TRP A 74 16.05 -27.23 0.32
N GLU A 75 15.92 -27.25 1.65
CA GLU A 75 16.43 -28.31 2.53
C GLU A 75 15.30 -28.91 3.39
N LYS A 76 15.26 -30.24 3.48
CA LYS A 76 14.26 -30.97 4.26
C LYS A 76 14.21 -30.61 5.76
N PRO A 77 15.33 -30.36 6.46
CA PRO A 77 15.26 -29.98 7.87
C PRO A 77 14.56 -28.65 8.12
N MET A 78 14.51 -27.77 7.11
CA MET A 78 13.91 -26.43 7.22
C MET A 78 12.37 -26.43 7.34
N PHE A 79 11.69 -27.52 6.99
CA PHE A 79 10.23 -27.61 7.12
C PHE A 79 9.74 -27.24 8.52
N ARG A 80 10.35 -27.81 9.55
CA ARG A 80 9.96 -27.58 10.95
C ARG A 80 10.21 -26.15 11.41
N GLU A 81 11.32 -25.57 11.00
CA GLU A 81 11.67 -24.21 11.40
C GLU A 81 10.78 -23.19 10.67
N ILE A 82 10.45 -23.43 9.41
CA ILE A 82 9.49 -22.62 8.64
C ILE A 82 8.10 -22.70 9.23
N GLU A 83 7.61 -23.90 9.58
CA GLU A 83 6.31 -24.08 10.24
C GLU A 83 6.24 -23.32 11.56
N LYS A 84 7.25 -23.47 12.42
CA LYS A 84 7.32 -22.73 13.70
C LYS A 84 7.33 -21.21 13.46
N ALA A 85 8.11 -20.73 12.50
CA ALA A 85 8.17 -19.32 12.19
C ALA A 85 6.82 -18.77 11.69
N ILE A 86 6.08 -19.55 10.90
CA ILE A 86 4.74 -19.19 10.43
C ILE A 86 3.71 -19.20 11.57
N ILE A 87 3.73 -20.21 12.43
CA ILE A 87 2.83 -20.31 13.58
C ILE A 87 3.07 -19.18 14.58
N ASN A 88 4.34 -18.84 14.81
CA ASN A 88 4.74 -17.74 15.70
C ASN A 88 4.50 -16.36 15.08
N SER A 89 4.25 -16.28 13.78
CA SER A 89 3.92 -15.02 13.13
C SER A 89 2.46 -14.62 13.42
N GLU A 90 2.18 -13.32 13.41
CA GLU A 90 0.84 -12.77 13.61
C GLU A 90 -0.14 -13.05 12.44
N LEU A 91 0.25 -13.92 11.50
CA LEU A 91 -0.57 -14.23 10.32
C LEU A 91 -1.83 -15.01 10.65
N GLY A 92 -1.84 -15.80 11.74
CA GLY A 92 -3.00 -16.61 12.15
C GLY A 92 -3.41 -17.69 11.16
N ILE A 93 -2.50 -18.10 10.28
CA ILE A 93 -2.74 -19.13 9.25
C ILE A 93 -2.03 -20.41 9.66
N THR A 94 -2.75 -21.53 9.64
CA THR A 94 -2.16 -22.83 9.95
C THR A 94 -1.48 -23.41 8.70
N PRO A 95 -0.17 -23.71 8.74
CA PRO A 95 0.52 -24.35 7.64
C PRO A 95 0.12 -25.83 7.53
N GLU A 96 -0.12 -26.29 6.29
CA GLU A 96 -0.32 -27.70 5.96
C GLU A 96 0.96 -28.25 5.30
N ASN A 97 1.59 -29.24 5.91
CA ASN A 97 2.83 -29.83 5.43
C ASN A 97 2.57 -31.21 4.80
N ASN A 98 2.93 -31.35 3.52
CA ASN A 98 2.85 -32.64 2.80
C ASN A 98 4.21 -33.33 2.66
N GLY A 99 5.26 -32.87 3.36
CA GLY A 99 6.62 -33.43 3.27
C GLY A 99 7.46 -32.97 2.07
N GLU A 100 6.84 -32.35 1.06
CA GLU A 100 7.50 -31.76 -0.10
C GLU A 100 7.29 -30.27 -0.21
N VAL A 101 6.10 -29.80 0.21
CA VAL A 101 5.73 -28.39 0.19
C VAL A 101 4.88 -28.05 1.41
N ILE A 102 5.03 -26.84 1.91
CA ILE A 102 4.14 -26.27 2.93
C ILE A 102 3.08 -25.44 2.19
N ARG A 103 1.82 -25.78 2.42
CA ARG A 103 0.67 -25.03 1.88
C ARG A 103 0.09 -24.13 2.94
N LEU A 104 -0.08 -22.86 2.60
CA LEU A 104 -0.80 -21.89 3.41
C LEU A 104 -2.14 -21.60 2.74
N SER A 105 -3.22 -22.09 3.33
CA SER A 105 -4.58 -21.82 2.87
C SER A 105 -5.09 -20.56 3.57
N ILE A 106 -5.39 -19.52 2.79
CA ILE A 106 -5.95 -18.27 3.31
C ILE A 106 -7.47 -18.43 3.38
N PRO A 107 -8.07 -18.40 4.59
CA PRO A 107 -9.51 -18.54 4.72
C PRO A 107 -10.25 -17.41 3.99
N PRO A 108 -11.44 -17.68 3.42
CA PRO A 108 -12.24 -16.65 2.78
C PRO A 108 -12.64 -15.59 3.80
N LEU A 109 -12.51 -14.32 3.40
CA LEU A 109 -12.94 -13.21 4.25
C LEU A 109 -14.46 -13.26 4.43
N THR A 110 -14.92 -13.17 5.67
CA THR A 110 -16.35 -12.99 5.97
C THR A 110 -16.83 -11.63 5.41
N GLU A 111 -18.12 -11.52 5.11
CA GLU A 111 -18.71 -10.26 4.62
C GLU A 111 -18.49 -9.10 5.59
N GLU A 112 -18.56 -9.38 6.90
CA GLU A 112 -18.31 -8.37 7.93
C GLU A 112 -16.87 -7.85 7.88
N ARG A 113 -15.90 -8.74 7.68
CA ARG A 113 -14.50 -8.37 7.56
C ARG A 113 -14.25 -7.57 6.29
N ARG A 114 -14.89 -7.94 5.17
CA ARG A 114 -14.82 -7.16 3.92
C ARG A 114 -15.34 -5.74 4.12
N LYS A 115 -16.53 -5.59 4.74
CA LYS A 115 -17.10 -4.26 5.05
C LYS A 115 -16.19 -3.44 5.96
N SER A 116 -15.54 -4.08 6.94
CA SER A 116 -14.56 -3.43 7.80
C SER A 116 -13.34 -2.93 7.00
N LEU A 117 -12.80 -3.76 6.09
CA LEU A 117 -11.67 -3.39 5.26
C LEU A 117 -12.01 -2.26 4.27
N VAL A 118 -13.21 -2.25 3.70
CA VAL A 118 -13.68 -1.13 2.86
C VAL A 118 -13.76 0.16 3.66
N LYS A 119 -14.29 0.11 4.90
CA LYS A 119 -14.33 1.28 5.79
C LYS A 119 -12.93 1.78 6.13
N GLN A 120 -12.00 0.87 6.41
CA GLN A 120 -10.60 1.20 6.67
C GLN A 120 -9.94 1.85 5.44
N SER A 121 -10.10 1.25 4.25
CA SER A 121 -9.59 1.82 2.99
C SER A 121 -10.15 3.22 2.73
N LYS A 122 -11.42 3.46 3.04
CA LYS A 122 -12.04 4.77 2.91
C LYS A 122 -11.44 5.78 3.88
N ALA A 123 -11.19 5.38 5.13
CA ALA A 123 -10.57 6.25 6.12
C ALA A 123 -9.14 6.66 5.70
N GLU A 124 -8.34 5.72 5.19
CA GLU A 124 -7.00 6.01 4.66
C GLU A 124 -7.05 6.95 3.45
N ALA A 125 -7.99 6.75 2.53
CA ALA A 125 -8.17 7.62 1.38
C ALA A 125 -8.57 9.05 1.80
N GLU A 126 -9.46 9.21 2.79
CA GLU A 126 -9.82 10.53 3.31
C GLU A 126 -8.63 11.21 4.04
N GLN A 127 -7.81 10.46 4.76
CA GLN A 127 -6.60 10.99 5.39
C GLN A 127 -5.58 11.46 4.34
N ALA A 128 -5.40 10.71 3.25
CA ALA A 128 -4.56 11.14 2.13
C ALA A 128 -5.11 12.43 1.47
N LYS A 129 -6.42 12.54 1.27
CA LYS A 129 -7.05 13.77 0.76
C LYS A 129 -6.82 14.98 1.68
N VAL A 130 -6.88 14.77 2.99
CA VAL A 130 -6.57 15.83 3.98
C VAL A 130 -5.10 16.26 3.85
N SER A 131 -4.17 15.31 3.70
CA SER A 131 -2.75 15.61 3.51
C SER A 131 -2.49 16.41 2.23
N VAL A 132 -3.15 16.06 1.12
CA VAL A 132 -3.07 16.80 -0.14
C VAL A 132 -3.67 18.21 0.00
N ARG A 133 -4.79 18.38 0.72
CA ARG A 133 -5.38 19.70 1.00
C ARG A 133 -4.45 20.56 1.86
N ASN A 134 -3.79 19.98 2.86
CA ASN A 134 -2.84 20.68 3.69
C ASN A 134 -1.61 21.12 2.88
N ALA A 135 -1.06 20.25 2.03
CA ALA A 135 0.05 20.60 1.13
C ALA A 135 -0.32 21.76 0.19
N ARG A 136 -1.56 21.78 -0.34
CA ARG A 136 -2.06 22.90 -1.12
C ARG A 136 -2.12 24.20 -0.30
N ARG A 137 -2.64 24.15 0.93
CA ARG A 137 -2.74 25.30 1.83
C ARG A 137 -1.36 25.87 2.14
N ASP A 138 -0.42 24.99 2.50
CA ASP A 138 0.97 25.38 2.79
C ASP A 138 1.61 26.08 1.59
N ALA A 139 1.36 25.58 0.36
CA ALA A 139 1.87 26.17 -0.86
C ALA A 139 1.29 27.58 -1.09
N ILE A 140 -0.02 27.74 -0.96
CA ILE A 140 -0.69 29.05 -1.10
C ILE A 140 -0.19 30.04 -0.05
N ASP A 141 -0.03 29.62 1.20
CA ASP A 141 0.50 30.47 2.27
C ASP A 141 1.97 30.85 2.01
N GLY A 142 2.75 29.96 1.41
CA GLY A 142 4.11 30.23 0.93
C GLY A 142 4.14 31.30 -0.15
N LEU A 143 3.25 31.19 -1.15
CA LEU A 143 3.10 32.16 -2.23
C LEU A 143 2.71 33.54 -1.70
N LYS A 144 1.75 33.62 -0.79
CA LYS A 144 1.34 34.88 -0.14
C LYS A 144 2.48 35.56 0.64
N LYS A 145 3.35 34.75 1.28
CA LYS A 145 4.55 35.28 1.93
C LYS A 145 5.55 35.83 0.92
N ALA A 146 5.72 35.15 -0.20
CA ALA A 146 6.63 35.62 -1.28
C ALA A 146 6.14 36.91 -1.93
N VAL A 147 4.83 37.10 -2.08
CA VAL A 147 4.27 38.40 -2.55
C VAL A 147 4.59 39.53 -1.56
N LYS A 148 4.49 39.30 -0.27
CA LYS A 148 4.88 40.30 0.75
C LYS A 148 6.38 40.64 0.70
N GLN A 149 7.21 39.77 0.13
CA GLN A 149 8.64 39.95 -0.07
C GLN A 149 9.01 40.58 -1.43
N GLY A 150 8.01 40.93 -2.26
CA GLY A 150 8.21 41.63 -3.51
C GLY A 150 7.94 40.82 -4.79
N MET A 151 7.28 39.64 -4.68
CA MET A 151 6.82 38.91 -5.86
C MET A 151 5.62 39.65 -6.50
N ALA A 152 5.54 39.68 -7.83
CA ALA A 152 4.43 40.28 -8.53
C ALA A 152 3.13 39.45 -8.37
N GLU A 153 1.98 40.11 -8.19
CA GLU A 153 0.67 39.49 -7.98
C GLU A 153 0.24 38.61 -9.18
N ASP A 154 0.65 38.95 -10.40
CA ASP A 154 0.35 38.13 -11.58
C ASP A 154 1.02 36.76 -11.52
N VAL A 155 2.23 36.71 -10.96
CA VAL A 155 2.98 35.45 -10.75
C VAL A 155 2.35 34.60 -9.66
N GLU A 156 1.78 35.22 -8.62
CA GLU A 156 1.04 34.51 -7.58
C GLU A 156 -0.17 33.81 -8.15
N LYS A 157 -1.01 34.52 -8.93
CA LYS A 157 -2.22 33.95 -9.55
C LYS A 157 -1.91 32.78 -10.49
N ASP A 158 -0.85 32.90 -11.29
CA ASP A 158 -0.42 31.81 -12.17
C ASP A 158 0.04 30.59 -11.34
N ALA A 159 0.80 30.82 -10.27
CA ALA A 159 1.26 29.77 -9.37
C ALA A 159 0.11 29.12 -8.59
N GLU A 160 -0.87 29.88 -8.11
CA GLU A 160 -2.09 29.35 -7.49
C GLU A 160 -2.86 28.45 -8.45
N GLY A 161 -2.98 28.86 -9.72
CA GLY A 161 -3.60 28.03 -10.76
C GLY A 161 -2.86 26.71 -11.00
N MET A 162 -1.52 26.71 -10.93
CA MET A 162 -0.71 25.50 -11.04
C MET A 162 -0.88 24.59 -9.82
N VAL A 163 -0.85 25.14 -8.61
CA VAL A 163 -1.10 24.39 -7.36
C VAL A 163 -2.48 23.75 -7.38
N GLN A 164 -3.52 24.46 -7.88
CA GLN A 164 -4.85 23.92 -7.98
C GLN A 164 -4.92 22.75 -8.98
N LYS A 165 -4.27 22.84 -10.13
CA LYS A 165 -4.19 21.75 -11.11
C LYS A 165 -3.48 20.52 -10.55
N LEU A 166 -2.39 20.73 -9.80
CA LEU A 166 -1.69 19.64 -9.10
C LEU A 166 -2.59 18.97 -8.06
N HIS A 167 -3.26 19.76 -7.24
CA HIS A 167 -4.22 19.28 -6.25
C HIS A 167 -5.29 18.40 -6.89
N ASP A 168 -5.93 18.86 -7.96
CA ASP A 168 -6.99 18.13 -8.65
C ASP A 168 -6.47 16.83 -9.30
N LYS A 169 -5.24 16.85 -9.84
CA LYS A 169 -4.56 15.68 -10.37
C LYS A 169 -4.34 14.61 -9.29
N TYR A 170 -3.85 15.02 -8.11
CA TYR A 170 -3.57 14.08 -7.03
C TYR A 170 -4.85 13.57 -6.35
N LEU A 171 -5.90 14.39 -6.24
CA LEU A 171 -7.22 13.92 -5.79
C LEU A 171 -7.79 12.84 -6.72
N LYS A 172 -7.70 13.02 -8.04
CA LYS A 172 -8.12 11.99 -9.01
C LYS A 172 -7.33 10.69 -8.83
N LYS A 173 -6.01 10.77 -8.64
CA LYS A 173 -5.19 9.58 -8.37
C LYS A 173 -5.63 8.85 -7.10
N ILE A 174 -5.95 9.57 -6.02
CA ILE A 174 -6.45 8.98 -4.78
C ILE A 174 -7.78 8.25 -5.02
N ASP A 175 -8.70 8.89 -5.75
CA ASP A 175 -10.01 8.30 -6.06
C ASP A 175 -9.87 7.07 -6.97
N GLU A 176 -8.96 7.07 -7.93
CA GLU A 176 -8.65 5.92 -8.79
C GLU A 176 -8.07 4.75 -8.00
N LEU A 177 -7.10 4.99 -7.11
CA LEU A 177 -6.52 3.97 -6.23
C LEU A 177 -7.57 3.37 -5.30
N PHE A 178 -8.41 4.21 -4.71
CA PHE A 178 -9.50 3.76 -3.85
C PHE A 178 -10.53 2.93 -4.61
N ALA A 179 -10.98 3.39 -5.80
CA ALA A 179 -11.93 2.67 -6.63
C ALA A 179 -11.39 1.32 -7.13
N ALA A 180 -10.09 1.26 -7.48
CA ALA A 180 -9.43 0.01 -7.84
C ALA A 180 -9.44 -0.97 -6.66
N LYS A 181 -9.16 -0.49 -5.44
CA LYS A 181 -9.15 -1.31 -4.23
C LYS A 181 -10.56 -1.76 -3.83
N GLU A 182 -11.55 -0.90 -3.95
CA GLU A 182 -12.94 -1.23 -3.70
C GLU A 182 -13.45 -2.32 -4.66
N LYS A 183 -13.13 -2.22 -5.95
CA LYS A 183 -13.40 -3.28 -6.92
C LYS A 183 -12.70 -4.58 -6.56
N GLU A 184 -11.43 -4.55 -6.16
CA GLU A 184 -10.70 -5.73 -5.72
C GLU A 184 -11.40 -6.42 -4.54
N LEU A 185 -11.82 -5.65 -3.53
CA LEU A 185 -12.57 -6.15 -2.36
C LEU A 185 -13.96 -6.67 -2.71
N SER A 186 -14.60 -6.14 -3.76
CA SER A 186 -15.94 -6.52 -4.23
C SER A 186 -15.91 -7.73 -5.17
N LEU A 187 -14.94 -7.83 -6.10
CA LEU A 187 -14.87 -8.87 -7.14
C LEU A 187 -14.60 -10.28 -6.63
N ILE A 188 -14.23 -10.45 -5.36
CA ILE A 188 -14.03 -11.77 -4.75
C ILE A 188 -15.33 -12.59 -4.70
N HIS A 189 -16.48 -11.97 -4.93
CA HIS A 189 -17.77 -12.67 -4.92
C HIS A 189 -18.11 -13.38 -6.26
N ILE A 190 -17.40 -13.07 -7.36
CA ILE A 190 -17.77 -13.59 -8.70
C ILE A 190 -17.03 -14.90 -9.05
N SER A 191 -16.09 -15.35 -8.24
CA SER A 191 -15.26 -16.53 -8.51
C SER A 191 -15.69 -17.81 -7.79
N GLU A 192 -16.87 -17.88 -7.15
CA GLU A 192 -17.42 -19.14 -6.72
C GLU A 192 -18.24 -19.75 -7.87
N PRO A 193 -17.78 -20.86 -8.50
CA PRO A 193 -18.66 -21.63 -9.37
C PRO A 193 -19.76 -22.21 -8.49
N THR A 194 -20.97 -21.79 -8.70
CA THR A 194 -22.18 -22.47 -8.20
C THR A 194 -22.12 -23.93 -8.63
N ARG A 195 -21.99 -24.82 -7.68
CA ARG A 195 -22.11 -26.25 -7.88
C ARG A 195 -23.50 -26.67 -7.48
#